data_af11e46a41cdc7d9fe0f8e82b76304e3
#
_entry.id   af11e46a41cdc7d9fe0f8e82b76304e3
#
_cell.length_a   1.000
_cell.length_b   1.000
_cell.length_c   1.000
_cell.angle_alpha   90.00
_cell.angle_beta   90.00
_cell.angle_gamma   90.00
#
_symmetry.space_group_name_H-M   'P 1'
#
loop_
_entity.id
_entity.type
_entity.pdbx_description
1 polymer ?
#
loop_
_entity_poly.entity_id
_entity_poly.type
_entity_poly.pdbx_seq_one_letter_code
_entity_poly.pdbx_strand_id
1 'polypeptide(L)'
;MNNLLYLIKWDIIDYMYAIFIIGAIICLLFLYKFKKYNSSIHSNHFLIIFNTIAISIIVMVGMVCLMGLSQKIYCIYQYSNNNYKKVSGEVANFEYIYDNNSYNVRGVRFNISGKSFYINKGILNAGYSYRDNIISKNGQKYTIYYIDDINTILRIDLMN
;
A
#
# COMPACT_ATOMS: atom_id res chain seq x y z
N MET A 1 -29.66 -1.16 9.82
CA MET A 1 -28.87 -0.29 8.91
C MET A 1 -27.40 -0.60 9.14
N ASN A 2 -26.64 -0.94 8.08
CA ASN A 2 -25.20 -1.16 8.24
C ASN A 2 -24.50 0.21 8.23
N ASN A 3 -23.68 0.47 9.24
CA ASN A 3 -22.90 1.70 9.29
C ASN A 3 -21.55 1.49 8.57
N LEU A 4 -21.31 2.27 7.52
CA LEU A 4 -20.03 2.27 6.81
C LEU A 4 -18.89 2.74 7.74
N LEU A 5 -17.91 1.90 7.98
CA LEU A 5 -16.73 2.24 8.78
C LEU A 5 -15.49 2.50 7.94
N TYR A 6 -15.33 1.77 6.84
CA TYR A 6 -14.20 1.91 5.93
C TYR A 6 -14.65 1.72 4.49
N LEU A 7 -14.13 2.54 3.60
CA LEU A 7 -14.27 2.42 2.15
C LEU A 7 -12.95 2.76 1.49
N ILE A 8 -12.52 1.92 0.55
CA ILE A 8 -11.32 2.20 -0.23
C ILE A 8 -11.49 3.49 -1.04
N LYS A 9 -10.55 4.41 -0.88
CA LYS A 9 -10.49 5.69 -1.58
C LYS A 9 -9.05 6.13 -1.73
N TRP A 10 -8.80 7.12 -2.56
CA TRP A 10 -7.51 7.80 -2.61
C TRP A 10 -7.19 8.45 -1.27
N ASP A 11 -5.96 8.31 -0.79
CA ASP A 11 -5.48 8.92 0.44
C ASP A 11 -4.21 9.76 0.19
N ILE A 12 -3.73 10.41 1.23
CA ILE A 12 -2.54 11.28 1.15
C ILE A 12 -1.31 10.51 0.68
N ILE A 13 -1.18 9.23 1.04
CA ILE A 13 -0.04 8.38 0.68
C ILE A 13 -0.05 8.11 -0.83
N ASP A 14 -1.23 7.90 -1.43
CA ASP A 14 -1.35 7.70 -2.87
C ASP A 14 -0.90 8.94 -3.66
N TYR A 15 -1.27 10.14 -3.19
CA TYR A 15 -0.80 11.39 -3.79
C TYR A 15 0.71 11.59 -3.62
N MET A 16 1.28 11.21 -2.46
CA MET A 16 2.72 11.25 -2.27
C MET A 16 3.44 10.32 -3.26
N TYR A 17 2.94 9.11 -3.51
CA TYR A 17 3.51 8.23 -4.54
C TYR A 17 3.51 8.88 -5.91
N ALA A 18 2.43 9.53 -6.32
CA ALA A 18 2.35 10.24 -7.59
C ALA A 18 3.39 11.37 -7.68
N ILE A 19 3.54 12.16 -6.61
CA ILE A 19 4.53 13.25 -6.52
C ILE A 19 5.96 12.69 -6.62
N PHE A 20 6.27 11.60 -5.92
CA PHE A 20 7.58 10.96 -5.99
C PHE A 20 7.91 10.44 -7.39
N ILE A 21 6.94 9.86 -8.10
CA ILE A 21 7.12 9.40 -9.48
C ILE A 21 7.44 10.58 -10.40
N ILE A 22 6.66 11.67 -10.30
CA ILE A 22 6.89 12.88 -11.10
C ILE A 22 8.27 13.46 -10.79
N GLY A 23 8.63 13.57 -9.51
CA GLY A 23 9.94 14.03 -9.07
C GLY A 23 11.09 13.16 -9.62
N ALA A 24 10.94 11.84 -9.59
CA ALA A 24 11.91 10.90 -10.15
C ALA A 24 12.11 11.12 -11.66
N ILE A 25 11.03 11.30 -12.42
CA ILE A 25 11.10 11.58 -13.86
C ILE A 25 11.85 12.90 -14.12
N ILE A 26 11.53 13.95 -13.38
CA ILE A 26 12.18 15.28 -13.51
C ILE A 26 13.67 15.16 -13.21
N CYS A 27 14.06 14.47 -12.12
CA CYS A 27 15.45 14.22 -11.77
C CYS A 27 16.19 13.45 -12.85
N LEU A 28 15.60 12.39 -13.42
CA LEU A 28 16.22 11.62 -14.51
C LEU A 28 16.42 12.47 -15.76
N LEU A 29 15.46 13.31 -16.12
CA LEU A 29 15.58 14.24 -17.26
C LEU A 29 16.68 15.28 -17.03
N PHE A 30 16.80 15.79 -15.80
CA PHE A 30 17.86 16.72 -15.42
C PHE A 30 19.24 16.07 -15.51
N LEU A 31 19.40 14.86 -14.94
CA LEU A 31 20.66 14.11 -15.01
C LEU A 31 21.05 13.76 -16.44
N TYR A 32 20.09 13.42 -17.30
CA TYR A 32 20.32 13.19 -18.74
C TYR A 32 20.86 14.43 -19.43
N LYS A 33 20.22 15.61 -19.23
CA LYS A 33 20.68 16.88 -19.80
C LYS A 33 22.07 17.27 -19.28
N PHE A 34 22.31 17.10 -17.99
CA PHE A 34 23.59 17.40 -17.36
C PHE A 34 24.74 16.55 -17.94
N LYS A 35 24.51 15.25 -18.12
CA LYS A 35 25.46 14.34 -18.77
C LYS A 35 25.77 14.79 -20.21
N LYS A 36 24.78 15.20 -20.98
CA LYS A 36 24.95 15.68 -22.36
C LYS A 36 25.77 16.98 -22.42
N TYR A 37 25.56 17.87 -21.45
CA TYR A 37 26.29 19.15 -21.38
C TYR A 37 27.76 18.97 -20.94
N ASN A 38 28.03 18.06 -20.00
CA ASN A 38 29.36 17.83 -19.44
C ASN A 38 30.19 16.75 -20.18
N SER A 39 29.74 16.26 -21.31
CA SER A 39 30.48 15.24 -22.08
C SER A 39 31.85 15.74 -22.64
N SER A 40 32.12 17.03 -22.58
CA SER A 40 33.36 17.67 -23.00
C SER A 40 34.39 17.87 -21.84
N ILE A 41 34.01 17.63 -20.59
CA ILE A 41 34.88 17.80 -19.44
C ILE A 41 35.44 16.44 -19.04
N HIS A 42 36.76 16.34 -18.83
CA HIS A 42 37.48 15.12 -18.38
C HIS A 42 36.66 14.36 -17.34
N SER A 43 36.27 13.13 -17.68
CA SER A 43 35.40 12.30 -16.88
C SER A 43 36.03 11.95 -15.53
N ASN A 44 35.65 12.65 -14.50
CA ASN A 44 36.03 12.30 -13.15
C ASN A 44 35.27 11.00 -12.79
N HIS A 45 35.95 9.87 -12.67
CA HIS A 45 35.38 8.55 -12.37
C HIS A 45 34.45 8.58 -11.14
N PHE A 46 34.79 9.40 -10.16
CA PHE A 46 33.94 9.59 -8.97
C PHE A 46 32.55 10.14 -9.31
N LEU A 47 32.48 11.13 -10.19
CA LEU A 47 31.19 11.72 -10.64
C LEU A 47 30.32 10.72 -11.41
N ILE A 48 30.95 9.85 -12.21
CA ILE A 48 30.25 8.80 -12.94
C ILE A 48 29.65 7.78 -11.98
N ILE A 49 30.42 7.30 -11.00
CA ILE A 49 29.98 6.33 -10.00
C ILE A 49 28.84 6.94 -9.16
N PHE A 50 29.00 8.18 -8.68
CA PHE A 50 27.98 8.87 -7.88
C PHE A 50 26.67 9.01 -8.65
N ASN A 51 26.71 9.45 -9.91
CA ASN A 51 25.52 9.58 -10.76
C ASN A 51 24.85 8.23 -11.01
N THR A 52 25.62 7.14 -11.20
CA THR A 52 25.06 5.81 -11.42
C THR A 52 24.32 5.31 -10.17
N ILE A 53 24.89 5.51 -8.99
CA ILE A 53 24.25 5.15 -7.72
C ILE A 53 22.96 5.97 -7.52
N ALA A 54 23.01 7.30 -7.74
CA ALA A 54 21.86 8.17 -7.60
C ALA A 54 20.71 7.76 -8.53
N ILE A 55 21.00 7.47 -9.80
CA ILE A 55 20.00 6.98 -10.76
C ILE A 55 19.40 5.65 -10.30
N SER A 56 20.22 4.71 -9.83
CA SER A 56 19.76 3.41 -9.35
C SER A 56 18.78 3.54 -8.18
N ILE A 57 19.07 4.42 -7.22
CA ILE A 57 18.20 4.69 -6.08
C ILE A 57 16.88 5.32 -6.55
N ILE A 58 16.91 6.31 -7.43
CA ILE A 58 15.72 6.97 -7.97
C ILE A 58 14.81 5.97 -8.69
N VAL A 59 15.40 5.10 -9.52
CA VAL A 59 14.65 4.06 -10.24
C VAL A 59 14.03 3.07 -9.27
N MET A 60 14.77 2.62 -8.25
CA MET A 60 14.26 1.67 -7.25
C MET A 60 13.07 2.25 -6.47
N VAL A 61 13.18 3.49 -5.98
CA VAL A 61 12.10 4.19 -5.29
C VAL A 61 10.89 4.38 -6.21
N GLY A 62 11.13 4.78 -7.46
CA GLY A 62 10.07 4.93 -8.47
C GLY A 62 9.30 3.64 -8.73
N MET A 63 9.99 2.50 -8.82
CA MET A 63 9.35 1.18 -8.99
C MET A 63 8.46 0.82 -7.79
N VAL A 64 8.93 1.05 -6.56
CA VAL A 64 8.14 0.79 -5.35
C VAL A 64 6.87 1.65 -5.33
N CYS A 65 6.97 2.93 -5.67
CA CYS A 65 5.81 3.83 -5.76
C CYS A 65 4.82 3.39 -6.85
N LEU A 66 5.32 2.97 -8.03
CA LEU A 66 4.48 2.45 -9.11
C LEU A 66 3.73 1.18 -8.70
N MET A 67 4.38 0.25 -7.98
CA MET A 67 3.72 -0.95 -7.44
C MET A 67 2.59 -0.58 -6.47
N GLY A 68 2.82 0.35 -5.55
CA GLY A 68 1.78 0.81 -4.61
C GLY A 68 0.57 1.42 -5.32
N LEU A 69 0.81 2.32 -6.27
CA LEU A 69 -0.26 2.95 -7.05
C LEU A 69 -1.02 1.95 -7.93
N SER A 70 -0.33 1.03 -8.60
CA SER A 70 -0.98 0.04 -9.45
C SER A 70 -1.90 -0.88 -8.66
N GLN A 71 -1.50 -1.32 -7.47
CA GLN A 71 -2.35 -2.10 -6.57
C GLN A 71 -3.57 -1.28 -6.11
N LYS A 72 -3.39 -0.01 -5.79
CA LYS A 72 -4.50 0.87 -5.38
C LYS A 72 -5.52 1.06 -6.51
N ILE A 73 -5.05 1.37 -7.72
CA ILE A 73 -5.89 1.51 -8.91
C ILE A 73 -6.66 0.21 -9.16
N TYR A 74 -5.97 -0.94 -9.09
CA TYR A 74 -6.61 -2.24 -9.26
C TYR A 74 -7.73 -2.46 -8.24
N CYS A 75 -7.48 -2.19 -6.96
CA CYS A 75 -8.48 -2.35 -5.91
C CYS A 75 -9.71 -1.44 -6.10
N ILE A 76 -9.50 -0.16 -6.47
CA ILE A 76 -10.58 0.78 -6.76
C ILE A 76 -11.38 0.33 -7.99
N TYR A 77 -10.69 -0.14 -9.04
CA TYR A 77 -11.34 -0.67 -10.24
C TYR A 77 -12.21 -1.89 -9.94
N GLN A 78 -11.70 -2.85 -9.17
CA GLN A 78 -12.46 -4.04 -8.76
C GLN A 78 -13.69 -3.66 -7.92
N TYR A 79 -13.54 -2.69 -7.00
CA TYR A 79 -14.66 -2.19 -6.22
C TYR A 79 -15.72 -1.52 -7.10
N SER A 80 -15.33 -0.67 -8.03
CA SER A 80 -16.23 0.07 -8.95
C SER A 80 -17.02 -0.87 -9.86
N ASN A 81 -16.41 -1.99 -10.25
CA ASN A 81 -17.06 -3.00 -11.11
C ASN A 81 -17.83 -4.07 -10.32
N ASN A 82 -17.98 -3.93 -9.01
CA ASN A 82 -18.60 -4.92 -8.12
C ASN A 82 -17.93 -6.31 -8.17
N ASN A 83 -16.66 -6.36 -8.55
CA ASN A 83 -15.88 -7.58 -8.64
C ASN A 83 -15.15 -7.87 -7.33
N TYR A 84 -15.91 -8.15 -6.28
CA TYR A 84 -15.43 -8.45 -4.94
C TYR A 84 -16.29 -9.54 -4.30
N LYS A 85 -15.73 -10.21 -3.29
CA LYS A 85 -16.48 -11.10 -2.42
C LYS A 85 -16.95 -10.37 -1.17
N LYS A 86 -17.99 -10.93 -0.55
CA LYS A 86 -18.58 -10.40 0.67
C LYS A 86 -18.64 -11.52 1.70
N VAL A 87 -18.26 -11.22 2.93
CA VAL A 87 -18.45 -12.08 4.09
C VAL A 87 -19.03 -11.27 5.24
N SER A 88 -19.97 -11.86 5.96
CA SER A 88 -20.63 -11.23 7.12
C SER A 88 -20.59 -12.18 8.30
N GLY A 89 -20.34 -11.65 9.48
CA GLY A 89 -20.30 -12.44 10.70
C GLY A 89 -19.57 -11.75 11.84
N GLU A 90 -19.40 -12.52 12.89
CA GLU A 90 -18.70 -12.10 14.08
C GLU A 90 -17.20 -12.35 13.94
N VAL A 91 -16.39 -11.41 14.44
CA VAL A 91 -14.94 -11.55 14.51
C VAL A 91 -14.57 -12.60 15.55
N ALA A 92 -13.82 -13.60 15.14
CA ALA A 92 -13.28 -14.64 15.97
C ALA A 92 -11.76 -14.73 15.81
N ASN A 93 -11.06 -15.27 16.81
CA ASN A 93 -9.61 -15.49 16.78
C ASN A 93 -8.82 -14.23 16.42
N PHE A 94 -9.23 -13.09 16.97
CA PHE A 94 -8.51 -11.84 16.79
C PHE A 94 -7.20 -11.89 17.57
N GLU A 95 -6.09 -11.67 16.86
CA GLU A 95 -4.73 -11.67 17.44
C GLU A 95 -3.87 -10.56 16.83
N TYR A 96 -3.01 -9.98 17.67
CA TYR A 96 -1.95 -9.07 17.21
C TYR A 96 -0.73 -9.88 16.79
N ILE A 97 -0.14 -9.53 15.67
CA ILE A 97 1.11 -10.10 15.19
C ILE A 97 2.21 -9.07 15.44
N TYR A 98 3.22 -9.48 16.19
CA TYR A 98 4.35 -8.65 16.58
C TYR A 98 5.59 -8.95 15.72
N ASP A 99 6.47 -7.98 15.61
CA ASP A 99 7.79 -8.19 15.00
C ASP A 99 8.65 -9.06 15.93
N ASN A 100 9.48 -9.92 15.33
CA ASN A 100 10.26 -10.95 16.05
C ASN A 100 11.15 -10.43 17.19
N ASN A 101 11.50 -9.15 17.22
CA ASN A 101 12.40 -8.55 18.19
C ASN A 101 11.86 -7.25 18.85
N SER A 102 10.58 -6.96 18.71
CA SER A 102 10.00 -5.74 19.27
C SER A 102 8.54 -5.93 19.68
N TYR A 103 8.10 -5.13 20.65
CA TYR A 103 6.68 -5.04 21.01
C TYR A 103 5.84 -4.29 19.98
N ASN A 104 6.40 -4.01 18.79
CA ASN A 104 5.68 -3.31 17.73
C ASN A 104 4.72 -4.24 17.00
N VAL A 105 3.47 -3.86 16.95
CA VAL A 105 2.44 -4.59 16.20
C VAL A 105 2.72 -4.43 14.70
N ARG A 106 3.00 -5.54 14.05
CA ARG A 106 3.19 -5.63 12.59
C ARG A 106 1.86 -5.69 11.84
N GLY A 107 0.86 -6.29 12.46
CA GLY A 107 -0.45 -6.46 11.86
C GLY A 107 -1.42 -7.18 12.78
N VAL A 108 -2.58 -7.52 12.25
CA VAL A 108 -3.60 -8.29 12.97
C VAL A 108 -4.10 -9.44 12.10
N ARG A 109 -4.47 -10.53 12.74
CA ARG A 109 -5.16 -11.66 12.13
C ARG A 109 -6.49 -11.87 12.82
N PHE A 110 -7.51 -12.21 12.06
CA PHE A 110 -8.83 -12.57 12.59
C PHE A 110 -9.61 -13.39 11.56
N ASN A 111 -10.68 -14.02 12.03
CA ASN A 111 -11.59 -14.82 11.21
C ASN A 111 -13.00 -14.21 11.23
N ILE A 112 -13.70 -14.30 10.11
CA ILE A 112 -15.15 -14.02 10.01
C ILE A 112 -15.78 -15.13 9.20
N SER A 113 -16.75 -15.84 9.76
CA SER A 113 -17.49 -16.93 9.10
C SER A 113 -16.59 -17.93 8.38
N GLY A 114 -15.47 -18.32 9.00
CA GLY A 114 -14.51 -19.28 8.46
C GLY A 114 -13.48 -18.71 7.47
N LYS A 115 -13.59 -17.44 7.04
CA LYS A 115 -12.58 -16.77 6.23
C LYS A 115 -11.56 -16.07 7.14
N SER A 116 -10.28 -16.38 6.93
CA SER A 116 -9.17 -15.72 7.63
C SER A 116 -8.74 -14.46 6.89
N PHE A 117 -8.50 -13.40 7.66
CA PHE A 117 -7.93 -12.15 7.18
C PHE A 117 -6.63 -11.86 7.92
N TYR A 118 -5.65 -11.37 7.17
CA TYR A 118 -4.42 -10.83 7.71
C TYR A 118 -4.25 -9.40 7.21
N ILE A 119 -4.18 -8.45 8.13
CA ILE A 119 -4.03 -7.02 7.82
C ILE A 119 -2.68 -6.55 8.34
N ASN A 120 -1.85 -6.12 7.41
CA ASN A 120 -0.52 -5.60 7.72
C ASN A 120 -0.57 -4.07 7.95
N LYS A 121 0.34 -3.57 8.78
CA LYS A 121 0.61 -2.13 8.99
C LYS A 121 1.44 -1.50 7.85
N GLY A 122 1.79 -2.26 6.83
CA GLY A 122 2.68 -1.84 5.75
C GLY A 122 2.16 -0.65 4.94
N ILE A 123 3.10 0.18 4.47
CA ILE A 123 2.84 1.38 3.67
C ILE A 123 2.26 1.02 2.28
N LEU A 124 2.59 -0.15 1.75
CA LEU A 124 2.17 -0.62 0.42
C LEU A 124 0.81 -1.33 0.43
N ASN A 125 0.04 -1.25 1.52
CA ASN A 125 -1.27 -1.88 1.57
C ASN A 125 -2.30 -1.04 0.81
N ALA A 126 -2.77 -1.54 -0.32
CA ALA A 126 -3.75 -0.85 -1.17
C ALA A 126 -5.16 -0.76 -0.57
N GLY A 127 -5.50 -1.65 0.37
CA GLY A 127 -6.81 -1.71 1.05
C GLY A 127 -6.76 -1.22 2.48
N TYR A 128 -7.66 -1.77 3.30
CA TYR A 128 -7.73 -1.47 4.72
C TYR A 128 -6.39 -1.78 5.42
N SER A 129 -5.90 -0.81 6.18
CA SER A 129 -4.69 -0.93 6.98
C SER A 129 -5.03 -1.00 8.46
N TYR A 130 -4.23 -1.76 9.25
CA TYR A 130 -4.39 -1.80 10.71
C TYR A 130 -4.29 -0.41 11.39
N ARG A 131 -3.73 0.59 10.71
CA ARG A 131 -3.67 1.97 11.23
C ARG A 131 -5.03 2.55 11.57
N ASP A 132 -6.09 2.12 10.86
CA ASP A 132 -7.43 2.65 11.05
C ASP A 132 -8.13 2.09 12.29
N ASN A 133 -7.59 1.04 12.88
CA ASN A 133 -7.99 0.41 14.15
C ASN A 133 -9.52 0.12 14.29
N ILE A 134 -10.19 -0.12 13.16
CA ILE A 134 -11.65 -0.33 13.09
C ILE A 134 -12.01 -1.70 13.66
N ILE A 135 -11.23 -2.74 13.26
CA ILE A 135 -11.40 -4.10 13.78
C ILE A 135 -10.40 -4.30 14.91
N SER A 136 -10.87 -4.37 16.15
CA SER A 136 -10.00 -4.34 17.32
C SER A 136 -10.18 -5.49 18.33
N LYS A 137 -11.28 -6.24 18.23
CA LYS A 137 -11.60 -7.30 19.21
C LYS A 137 -12.56 -8.36 18.65
N ASN A 138 -12.59 -9.52 19.33
CA ASN A 138 -13.59 -10.55 19.10
C ASN A 138 -15.01 -10.09 19.47
N GLY A 139 -16.01 -10.72 18.88
CA GLY A 139 -17.41 -10.53 19.20
C GLY A 139 -18.10 -9.40 18.45
N GLN A 140 -17.37 -8.55 17.77
CA GLN A 140 -17.97 -7.51 16.92
C GLN A 140 -18.40 -8.11 15.59
N LYS A 141 -19.55 -7.65 15.07
CA LYS A 141 -20.13 -8.16 13.82
C LYS A 141 -19.89 -7.17 12.68
N TYR A 142 -19.30 -7.68 11.60
CA TYR A 142 -19.00 -6.87 10.43
C TYR A 142 -19.44 -7.55 9.15
N THR A 143 -19.66 -6.72 8.13
CA THR A 143 -19.68 -7.13 6.74
C THR A 143 -18.41 -6.61 6.09
N ILE A 144 -17.60 -7.52 5.55
CA ILE A 144 -16.35 -7.21 4.87
C ILE A 144 -16.48 -7.51 3.38
N TYR A 145 -16.08 -6.54 2.55
CA TYR A 145 -15.97 -6.67 1.11
C TYR A 145 -14.49 -6.74 0.75
N TYR A 146 -14.08 -7.77 0.02
CA TYR A 146 -12.68 -8.07 -0.21
C TYR A 146 -12.41 -8.69 -1.58
N ILE A 147 -11.16 -8.58 -2.04
CA ILE A 147 -10.64 -9.29 -3.20
C ILE A 147 -9.94 -10.56 -2.69
N ASP A 148 -10.40 -11.72 -3.16
CA ASP A 148 -9.94 -13.01 -2.63
C ASP A 148 -8.48 -13.31 -3.00
N ASP A 149 -8.08 -13.03 -4.24
CA ASP A 149 -6.76 -13.35 -4.78
C ASP A 149 -5.61 -12.68 -4.02
N ILE A 150 -5.85 -11.44 -3.57
CA ILE A 150 -4.86 -10.65 -2.82
C ILE A 150 -5.23 -10.46 -1.36
N ASN A 151 -6.35 -11.06 -0.92
CA ASN A 151 -6.90 -10.98 0.44
C ASN A 151 -6.98 -9.53 0.97
N THR A 152 -7.33 -8.59 0.10
CA THR A 152 -7.36 -7.16 0.39
C THR A 152 -8.78 -6.70 0.69
N ILE A 153 -8.97 -6.05 1.84
CA ILE A 153 -10.25 -5.50 2.27
C ILE A 153 -10.49 -4.15 1.60
N LEU A 154 -11.64 -4.03 0.93
CA LEU A 154 -12.07 -2.83 0.20
C LEU A 154 -13.05 -1.96 0.99
N ARG A 155 -13.90 -2.63 1.79
CA ARG A 155 -14.95 -1.95 2.57
C ARG A 155 -15.27 -2.76 3.82
N ILE A 156 -15.59 -2.05 4.90
CA ILE A 156 -16.03 -2.61 6.17
C ILE A 156 -17.31 -1.88 6.61
N ASP A 157 -18.37 -2.62 6.86
CA ASP A 157 -19.60 -2.11 7.43
C ASP A 157 -19.84 -2.76 8.81
N LEU A 158 -20.23 -1.97 9.80
CA LEU A 158 -20.66 -2.48 11.10
C LEU A 158 -22.09 -3.06 10.95
N MET A 159 -22.28 -4.26 11.46
CA MET A 159 -23.61 -4.87 11.58
C MET A 159 -24.20 -4.52 12.96
N ASN A 160 -25.36 -3.91 12.96
CA ASN A 160 -26.16 -3.66 14.17
C ASN A 160 -26.92 -4.92 14.60
#